data_36d35c0c920fd18cbe7e35c34dd82956
#
_entry.id   36d35c0c920fd18cbe7e35c34dd82956
#
_cell.length_a   1.000
_cell.length_b   1.000
_cell.length_c   1.000
_cell.angle_alpha   90.00
_cell.angle_beta   90.00
_cell.angle_gamma   90.00
#
_symmetry.space_group_name_H-M   'P 1'
#
loop_
_entity.id
_entity.type
_entity.pdbx_description
1 polymer ?
#
loop_
_entity_poly.entity_id
_entity_poly.type
_entity_poly.pdbx_seq_one_letter_code
_entity_poly.pdbx_strand_id
1 'polypeptide(L)'
;AARQTATLSRCFSEAAAPFVASNHPRRSVLYMPGSNARAMEKGKKLPADGLILDLEDAVAINMKETARKMVNEQVRKGGYGLREICIRINSLDTPWGEDDLRLVASSGCDAIALPKVERADQILKVDQIMRECGANPKTEIWSLIETPRGILNADEICGCLPRNACIIMGTSDLSKELNVHSRRALMTSLQLVILAAKKYNKVVLDGVYLDVKDLEGFEKECLEGKEFGFDGKTLIHPSTIDITNRVFAPSEQEVEDARNIIQCFHDAEKNGKGVVTYKGKLVENLHVVMAEKIMKQHELIEKI
;
A
#
# COMPACT_ATOMS: atom_id res chain seq x y z
N ALA A 1 41.90 0.68 -19.10
CA ALA A 1 40.90 0.59 -18.05
C ALA A 1 40.46 2.00 -17.65
N ALA A 2 39.84 2.78 -18.53
CA ALA A 2 39.30 4.10 -18.22
C ALA A 2 38.36 4.65 -19.31
N ARG A 3 37.39 3.83 -19.76
CA ARG A 3 36.42 4.30 -20.79
C ARG A 3 34.99 3.69 -20.68
N GLN A 4 34.56 3.18 -19.53
CA GLN A 4 33.22 2.61 -19.39
C GLN A 4 32.32 3.24 -18.30
N THR A 5 32.75 4.34 -17.64
CA THR A 5 31.96 5.00 -16.59
C THR A 5 31.23 6.29 -17.03
N ALA A 6 31.24 6.62 -18.32
CA ALA A 6 30.72 7.91 -18.81
C ALA A 6 29.33 7.86 -19.47
N THR A 7 28.65 6.71 -19.53
CA THR A 7 27.39 6.58 -20.32
C THR A 7 26.13 6.47 -19.47
N LEU A 8 26.20 6.38 -18.14
CA LEU A 8 25.03 6.30 -17.26
C LEU A 8 24.55 7.66 -16.69
N SER A 9 25.26 8.75 -16.99
CA SER A 9 24.97 10.07 -16.41
C SER A 9 24.15 11.02 -17.30
N ARG A 10 23.61 10.59 -18.44
CA ARG A 10 22.93 11.50 -19.39
C ARG A 10 21.44 11.29 -19.63
N CYS A 11 20.75 10.45 -18.85
CA CYS A 11 19.30 10.24 -19.00
C CYS A 11 18.42 10.92 -17.91
N PHE A 12 18.98 11.79 -17.08
CA PHE A 12 18.24 12.50 -16.02
C PHE A 12 18.09 13.99 -16.29
N SER A 13 17.68 14.40 -17.49
CA SER A 13 17.45 15.83 -17.76
C SER A 13 16.13 16.06 -18.53
N GLU A 14 15.04 15.75 -17.90
CA GLU A 14 13.79 16.52 -17.94
C GLU A 14 13.21 16.36 -16.53
N ALA A 15 13.21 17.46 -15.77
CA ALA A 15 12.70 17.44 -14.41
C ALA A 15 11.18 17.24 -14.45
N ALA A 16 10.74 15.97 -14.52
CA ALA A 16 9.37 15.63 -14.19
C ALA A 16 9.08 16.16 -12.78
N ALA A 17 7.93 16.82 -12.60
CA ALA A 17 7.50 17.29 -11.30
C ALA A 17 7.66 16.15 -10.28
N PRO A 18 8.12 16.44 -9.05
CA PRO A 18 8.33 15.40 -8.06
C PRO A 18 7.05 14.62 -7.85
N PHE A 19 7.13 13.28 -7.92
CA PHE A 19 5.99 12.42 -7.64
C PHE A 19 5.54 12.63 -6.19
N VAL A 20 4.27 12.99 -6.01
CA VAL A 20 3.65 13.11 -4.70
C VAL A 20 2.71 11.92 -4.54
N ALA A 21 3.02 11.04 -3.60
CA ALA A 21 2.17 9.89 -3.28
C ALA A 21 0.77 10.36 -2.86
N SER A 22 -0.23 9.53 -3.13
CA SER A 22 -1.59 9.74 -2.70
C SER A 22 -1.68 9.97 -1.18
N ASN A 23 -2.58 10.85 -0.76
CA ASN A 23 -2.88 11.09 0.65
C ASN A 23 -4.14 10.33 1.10
N HIS A 24 -4.49 9.21 0.44
CA HIS A 24 -5.60 8.38 0.90
C HIS A 24 -5.22 7.59 2.17
N PRO A 25 -6.14 7.44 3.14
CA PRO A 25 -5.97 6.45 4.18
C PRO A 25 -6.06 5.05 3.54
N ARG A 26 -5.27 4.11 4.02
CA ARG A 26 -5.22 2.74 3.52
C ARG A 26 -5.35 1.75 4.66
N ARG A 27 -6.30 2.01 5.60
CA ARG A 27 -6.56 1.12 6.73
C ARG A 27 -7.02 -0.25 6.24
N SER A 28 -8.03 -0.25 5.35
CA SER A 28 -8.62 -1.45 4.77
C SER A 28 -8.58 -1.41 3.25
N VAL A 29 -7.95 -2.41 2.63
CA VAL A 29 -7.85 -2.53 1.18
C VAL A 29 -8.38 -3.91 0.77
N LEU A 30 -9.58 -3.94 0.15
CA LEU A 30 -10.32 -5.18 -0.11
C LEU A 30 -10.05 -5.71 -1.52
N TYR A 31 -9.64 -6.98 -1.61
CA TYR A 31 -9.56 -7.69 -2.88
C TYR A 31 -10.96 -8.00 -3.44
N MET A 32 -11.14 -7.75 -4.74
CA MET A 32 -12.35 -7.98 -5.49
C MET A 32 -12.02 -8.79 -6.75
N PRO A 33 -12.58 -10.00 -6.93
CA PRO A 33 -12.31 -10.79 -8.15
C PRO A 33 -12.71 -10.04 -9.41
N GLY A 34 -11.77 -9.79 -10.32
CA GLY A 34 -11.98 -9.06 -11.57
C GLY A 34 -12.92 -9.75 -12.55
N SER A 35 -13.16 -11.05 -12.37
CA SER A 35 -14.16 -11.82 -13.13
C SER A 35 -15.58 -11.71 -12.58
N ASN A 36 -15.81 -10.93 -11.49
CA ASN A 36 -17.11 -10.81 -10.85
C ASN A 36 -17.62 -9.36 -10.84
N ALA A 37 -18.35 -9.00 -11.91
CA ALA A 37 -18.91 -7.64 -12.05
C ALA A 37 -19.85 -7.25 -10.89
N ARG A 38 -20.61 -8.21 -10.31
CA ARG A 38 -21.52 -7.94 -9.19
C ARG A 38 -20.73 -7.60 -7.92
N ALA A 39 -19.60 -8.28 -7.68
CA ALA A 39 -18.73 -7.99 -6.55
C ALA A 39 -18.13 -6.59 -6.71
N MET A 40 -17.58 -6.25 -7.88
CA MET A 40 -17.01 -4.92 -8.16
C MET A 40 -18.06 -3.80 -7.99
N GLU A 41 -19.30 -4.01 -8.44
CA GLU A 41 -20.39 -3.04 -8.26
C GLU A 41 -20.79 -2.90 -6.78
N LYS A 42 -20.82 -4.01 -6.02
CA LYS A 42 -21.07 -4.00 -4.57
C LYS A 42 -19.95 -3.24 -3.83
N GLY A 43 -18.70 -3.37 -4.29
CA GLY A 43 -17.53 -2.66 -3.75
C GLY A 43 -17.70 -1.15 -3.64
N LYS A 44 -18.47 -0.54 -4.56
CA LYS A 44 -18.78 0.90 -4.55
C LYS A 44 -19.50 1.40 -3.29
N LYS A 45 -20.11 0.49 -2.53
CA LYS A 45 -20.90 0.81 -1.32
C LYS A 45 -20.24 0.34 -0.03
N LEU A 46 -19.12 -0.37 -0.11
CA LEU A 46 -18.44 -0.88 1.07
C LEU A 46 -17.61 0.23 1.74
N PRO A 47 -17.50 0.28 3.06
CA PRO A 47 -16.73 1.30 3.76
C PRO A 47 -15.21 1.00 3.80
N ALA A 48 -14.68 0.39 2.74
CA ALA A 48 -13.24 0.17 2.59
C ALA A 48 -12.55 1.43 2.07
N ASP A 49 -11.33 1.70 2.53
CA ASP A 49 -10.52 2.83 2.06
C ASP A 49 -10.06 2.61 0.61
N GLY A 50 -9.74 1.37 0.25
CA GLY A 50 -9.34 1.00 -1.11
C GLY A 50 -9.88 -0.36 -1.55
N LEU A 51 -9.89 -0.55 -2.87
CA LEU A 51 -10.26 -1.82 -3.51
C LEU A 51 -9.14 -2.26 -4.44
N ILE A 52 -8.76 -3.54 -4.37
CA ILE A 52 -7.88 -4.16 -5.36
C ILE A 52 -8.75 -5.01 -6.29
N LEU A 53 -8.93 -4.54 -7.52
CA LEU A 53 -9.59 -5.31 -8.58
C LEU A 53 -8.59 -6.32 -9.13
N ASP A 54 -8.81 -7.58 -8.84
CA ASP A 54 -7.80 -8.63 -9.02
C ASP A 54 -7.93 -9.33 -10.37
N LEU A 55 -6.83 -9.39 -11.12
CA LEU A 55 -6.68 -10.17 -12.36
C LEU A 55 -5.83 -11.43 -12.17
N GLU A 56 -5.24 -11.59 -10.98
CA GLU A 56 -4.32 -12.69 -10.69
C GLU A 56 -5.05 -13.87 -10.03
N ASP A 57 -4.74 -14.21 -8.79
CA ASP A 57 -5.14 -15.46 -8.14
C ASP A 57 -6.66 -15.65 -8.02
N ALA A 58 -7.44 -14.58 -7.86
CA ALA A 58 -8.90 -14.67 -7.78
C ALA A 58 -9.60 -14.90 -9.13
N VAL A 59 -8.84 -15.05 -10.22
CA VAL A 59 -9.37 -15.22 -11.59
C VAL A 59 -8.86 -16.51 -12.22
N ALA A 60 -9.77 -17.40 -12.61
CA ALA A 60 -9.43 -18.63 -13.32
C ALA A 60 -8.71 -18.34 -14.66
N ILE A 61 -7.82 -19.26 -15.06
CA ILE A 61 -6.97 -19.11 -16.25
C ILE A 61 -7.79 -18.78 -17.51
N ASN A 62 -8.89 -19.48 -17.74
CA ASN A 62 -9.77 -19.27 -18.90
C ASN A 62 -10.59 -17.99 -18.84
N MET A 63 -10.55 -17.25 -17.74
CA MET A 63 -11.27 -15.99 -17.55
C MET A 63 -10.35 -14.76 -17.57
N LYS A 64 -9.03 -14.93 -17.63
CA LYS A 64 -8.06 -13.84 -17.54
C LYS A 64 -8.33 -12.69 -18.50
N GLU A 65 -8.49 -12.99 -19.79
CA GLU A 65 -8.77 -11.97 -20.82
C GLU A 65 -10.13 -11.28 -20.62
N THR A 66 -11.15 -12.05 -20.22
CA THR A 66 -12.49 -11.51 -19.95
C THR A 66 -12.44 -10.59 -18.73
N ALA A 67 -11.81 -11.03 -17.65
CA ALA A 67 -11.66 -10.24 -16.42
C ALA A 67 -10.90 -8.94 -16.66
N ARG A 68 -9.82 -8.96 -17.45
CA ARG A 68 -9.08 -7.77 -17.87
C ARG A 68 -9.98 -6.70 -18.48
N LYS A 69 -10.83 -7.09 -19.42
CA LYS A 69 -11.78 -6.18 -20.09
C LYS A 69 -12.82 -5.66 -19.10
N MET A 70 -13.41 -6.56 -18.29
CA MET A 70 -14.41 -6.21 -17.28
C MET A 70 -13.87 -5.21 -16.24
N VAL A 71 -12.66 -5.42 -15.73
CA VAL A 71 -12.01 -4.51 -14.78
C VAL A 71 -11.80 -3.15 -15.43
N ASN A 72 -11.22 -3.10 -16.64
CA ASN A 72 -11.01 -1.84 -17.34
C ASN A 72 -12.32 -1.06 -17.59
N GLU A 73 -13.40 -1.74 -17.98
CA GLU A 73 -14.72 -1.14 -18.14
C GLU A 73 -15.29 -0.62 -16.82
N GLN A 74 -15.18 -1.38 -15.73
CA GLN A 74 -15.68 -0.98 -14.42
C GLN A 74 -14.93 0.24 -13.85
N VAL A 75 -13.60 0.30 -14.01
CA VAL A 75 -12.82 1.46 -13.60
C VAL A 75 -13.21 2.69 -14.41
N ARG A 76 -13.31 2.59 -15.73
CA ARG A 76 -13.73 3.69 -16.62
C ARG A 76 -15.16 4.17 -16.34
N LYS A 77 -16.07 3.27 -15.94
CA LYS A 77 -17.43 3.62 -15.52
C LYS A 77 -17.46 4.45 -14.23
N GLY A 78 -16.45 4.25 -13.36
CA GLY A 78 -16.32 4.98 -12.10
C GLY A 78 -17.43 4.68 -11.09
N GLY A 79 -17.68 5.65 -10.20
CA GLY A 79 -18.71 5.55 -9.16
C GLY A 79 -18.22 4.95 -7.85
N TYR A 80 -16.91 4.89 -7.65
CA TYR A 80 -16.28 4.37 -6.42
C TYR A 80 -16.17 5.43 -5.29
N GLY A 81 -16.59 6.67 -5.55
CA GLY A 81 -16.51 7.75 -4.57
C GLY A 81 -15.06 8.11 -4.24
N LEU A 82 -14.74 8.17 -2.97
CA LEU A 82 -13.38 8.50 -2.48
C LEU A 82 -12.50 7.26 -2.28
N ARG A 83 -12.96 6.06 -2.62
CA ARG A 83 -12.16 4.82 -2.51
C ARG A 83 -11.03 4.82 -3.52
N GLU A 84 -9.85 4.45 -3.06
CA GLU A 84 -8.70 4.26 -3.93
C GLU A 84 -8.85 2.95 -4.73
N ILE A 85 -8.70 3.02 -6.04
CA ILE A 85 -8.88 1.87 -6.93
C ILE A 85 -7.54 1.41 -7.46
N CYS A 86 -7.12 0.25 -6.98
CA CYS A 86 -5.94 -0.45 -7.45
C CYS A 86 -6.33 -1.63 -8.34
N ILE A 87 -5.55 -1.93 -9.37
CA ILE A 87 -5.73 -3.13 -10.20
C ILE A 87 -4.51 -4.02 -10.00
N ARG A 88 -4.71 -5.25 -9.47
CA ARG A 88 -3.63 -6.23 -9.41
C ARG A 88 -3.59 -6.97 -10.74
N ILE A 89 -2.51 -6.76 -11.49
CA ILE A 89 -2.23 -7.44 -12.75
C ILE A 89 -1.62 -8.83 -12.51
N ASN A 90 -1.59 -9.68 -13.54
CA ASN A 90 -0.78 -10.88 -13.50
C ASN A 90 0.72 -10.52 -13.53
N SER A 91 1.59 -11.38 -12.97
CA SER A 91 3.04 -11.19 -13.06
C SER A 91 3.48 -11.03 -14.52
N LEU A 92 4.46 -10.15 -14.76
CA LEU A 92 5.03 -9.93 -16.10
C LEU A 92 5.70 -11.16 -16.71
N ASP A 93 5.99 -12.18 -15.90
CA ASP A 93 6.54 -13.46 -16.34
C ASP A 93 5.45 -14.42 -16.85
N THR A 94 4.19 -14.01 -16.78
CA THR A 94 3.04 -14.79 -17.31
C THR A 94 2.62 -14.29 -18.69
N PRO A 95 1.89 -15.10 -19.48
CA PRO A 95 1.39 -14.67 -20.79
C PRO A 95 0.40 -13.48 -20.72
N TRP A 96 -0.13 -13.14 -19.56
CA TRP A 96 -1.17 -12.12 -19.40
C TRP A 96 -0.64 -10.79 -18.85
N GLY A 97 0.48 -10.80 -18.11
CA GLY A 97 0.90 -9.66 -17.31
C GLY A 97 1.15 -8.38 -18.11
N GLU A 98 1.87 -8.46 -19.23
CA GLU A 98 2.15 -7.27 -20.05
C GLU A 98 0.88 -6.74 -20.71
N ASP A 99 0.01 -7.61 -21.21
CA ASP A 99 -1.27 -7.20 -21.79
C ASP A 99 -2.23 -6.61 -20.76
N ASP A 100 -2.24 -7.14 -19.53
CA ASP A 100 -2.98 -6.55 -18.41
C ASP A 100 -2.50 -5.12 -18.17
N LEU A 101 -1.19 -4.96 -17.98
CA LEU A 101 -0.57 -3.66 -17.72
C LEU A 101 -0.88 -2.65 -18.81
N ARG A 102 -0.69 -3.01 -20.08
CA ARG A 102 -0.94 -2.12 -21.23
C ARG A 102 -2.40 -1.67 -21.30
N LEU A 103 -3.36 -2.56 -21.03
CA LEU A 103 -4.77 -2.20 -21.06
C LEU A 103 -5.17 -1.33 -19.86
N VAL A 104 -4.72 -1.65 -18.64
CA VAL A 104 -5.17 -0.96 -17.44
C VAL A 104 -4.41 0.35 -17.15
N ALA A 105 -3.22 0.53 -17.72
CA ALA A 105 -2.41 1.73 -17.50
C ALA A 105 -3.15 3.04 -17.83
N SER A 106 -4.05 3.02 -18.81
CA SER A 106 -4.88 4.18 -19.20
C SER A 106 -6.33 4.09 -18.70
N SER A 107 -6.65 3.18 -17.78
CA SER A 107 -8.02 2.98 -17.28
C SER A 107 -8.54 4.13 -16.42
N GLY A 108 -7.63 4.87 -15.78
CA GLY A 108 -7.94 5.89 -14.78
C GLY A 108 -7.95 5.35 -13.34
N CYS A 109 -7.36 4.16 -13.10
CA CYS A 109 -7.14 3.65 -11.75
C CYS A 109 -6.10 4.49 -10.99
N ASP A 110 -6.18 4.47 -9.65
CA ASP A 110 -5.26 5.20 -8.79
C ASP A 110 -3.92 4.47 -8.64
N ALA A 111 -3.93 3.14 -8.72
CA ALA A 111 -2.73 2.32 -8.60
C ALA A 111 -2.79 1.03 -9.44
N ILE A 112 -1.61 0.50 -9.75
CA ILE A 112 -1.41 -0.82 -10.35
C ILE A 112 -0.56 -1.66 -9.40
N ALA A 113 -1.09 -2.79 -8.95
CA ALA A 113 -0.38 -3.71 -8.08
C ALA A 113 0.34 -4.79 -8.89
N LEU A 114 1.64 -4.92 -8.67
CA LEU A 114 2.49 -5.94 -9.27
C LEU A 114 2.72 -7.07 -8.27
N PRO A 115 2.28 -8.31 -8.55
CA PRO A 115 2.54 -9.45 -7.70
C PRO A 115 3.97 -9.97 -7.89
N LYS A 116 4.46 -10.74 -6.92
CA LYS A 116 5.73 -11.49 -6.98
C LYS A 116 6.93 -10.62 -7.32
N VAL A 117 6.99 -9.44 -6.69
CA VAL A 117 8.13 -8.54 -6.86
C VAL A 117 9.33 -9.06 -6.10
N GLU A 118 10.40 -9.33 -6.83
CA GLU A 118 11.66 -9.86 -6.33
C GLU A 118 12.84 -8.90 -6.53
N ARG A 119 12.76 -7.97 -7.49
CA ARG A 119 13.84 -7.05 -7.89
C ARG A 119 13.28 -5.70 -8.34
N ALA A 120 14.08 -4.67 -8.18
CA ALA A 120 13.75 -3.30 -8.58
C ALA A 120 13.50 -3.15 -10.09
N ASP A 121 14.20 -3.93 -10.94
CA ASP A 121 14.06 -3.88 -12.40
C ASP A 121 12.65 -4.22 -12.90
N GLN A 122 11.91 -5.09 -12.17
CA GLN A 122 10.51 -5.40 -12.48
C GLN A 122 9.63 -4.15 -12.35
N ILE A 123 9.84 -3.35 -11.31
CA ILE A 123 9.10 -2.10 -11.06
C ILE A 123 9.46 -1.04 -12.10
N LEU A 124 10.75 -0.93 -12.44
CA LEU A 124 11.23 0.00 -13.47
C LEU A 124 10.62 -0.34 -14.85
N LYS A 125 10.49 -1.64 -15.18
CA LYS A 125 9.81 -2.10 -16.40
C LYS A 125 8.33 -1.73 -16.39
N VAL A 126 7.64 -1.93 -15.26
CA VAL A 126 6.22 -1.52 -15.13
C VAL A 126 6.08 -0.01 -15.35
N ASP A 127 6.88 0.82 -14.70
CA ASP A 127 6.84 2.27 -14.85
C ASP A 127 7.12 2.71 -16.30
N GLN A 128 8.07 2.06 -16.98
CA GLN A 128 8.33 2.33 -18.40
C GLN A 128 7.09 2.03 -19.25
N ILE A 129 6.48 0.86 -19.13
CA ILE A 129 5.28 0.47 -19.90
C ILE A 129 4.10 1.41 -19.57
N MET A 130 3.92 1.79 -18.29
CA MET A 130 2.90 2.76 -17.91
C MET A 130 3.08 4.10 -18.63
N ARG A 131 4.31 4.61 -18.73
CA ARG A 131 4.61 5.84 -19.47
C ARG A 131 4.34 5.70 -20.97
N GLU A 132 4.77 4.59 -21.57
CA GLU A 132 4.52 4.27 -22.98
C GLU A 132 3.02 4.24 -23.32
N CYS A 133 2.21 3.75 -22.38
CA CYS A 133 0.74 3.68 -22.51
C CYS A 133 0.01 4.97 -22.13
N GLY A 134 0.72 6.03 -21.76
CA GLY A 134 0.11 7.31 -21.37
C GLY A 134 -0.65 7.26 -20.05
N ALA A 135 -0.21 6.42 -19.11
CA ALA A 135 -0.77 6.37 -17.76
C ALA A 135 -0.71 7.75 -17.09
N ASN A 136 -1.71 8.06 -16.24
CA ASN A 136 -1.67 9.27 -15.44
C ASN A 136 -0.38 9.31 -14.61
N PRO A 137 0.39 10.41 -14.62
CA PRO A 137 1.60 10.55 -13.82
C PRO A 137 1.38 10.32 -12.32
N LYS A 138 0.14 10.47 -11.83
CA LYS A 138 -0.24 10.23 -10.43
C LYS A 138 -0.58 8.77 -10.13
N THR A 139 -0.84 7.93 -11.14
CA THR A 139 -1.12 6.50 -10.91
C THR A 139 0.08 5.85 -10.25
N GLU A 140 -0.13 5.24 -9.09
CA GLU A 140 0.91 4.61 -8.29
C GLU A 140 1.23 3.18 -8.76
N ILE A 141 2.39 2.68 -8.33
CA ILE A 141 2.74 1.26 -8.38
C ILE A 141 2.70 0.75 -6.94
N TRP A 142 2.03 -0.37 -6.72
CA TRP A 142 2.02 -1.09 -5.45
C TRP A 142 2.73 -2.42 -5.64
N SER A 143 3.74 -2.70 -4.84
CA SER A 143 4.54 -3.92 -4.97
C SER A 143 4.12 -4.95 -3.94
N LEU A 144 3.74 -6.17 -4.40
CA LEU A 144 3.54 -7.31 -3.50
C LEU A 144 4.87 -8.02 -3.30
N ILE A 145 5.35 -8.06 -2.05
CA ILE A 145 6.54 -8.82 -1.64
C ILE A 145 6.03 -10.10 -0.96
N GLU A 146 6.24 -11.23 -1.62
CA GLU A 146 5.62 -12.51 -1.26
C GLU A 146 6.51 -13.72 -1.53
N THR A 147 7.81 -13.48 -1.82
CA THR A 147 8.80 -14.53 -1.98
C THR A 147 10.02 -14.27 -1.10
N PRO A 148 10.79 -15.29 -0.71
CA PRO A 148 12.02 -15.10 0.06
C PRO A 148 13.01 -14.15 -0.60
N ARG A 149 13.13 -14.19 -1.93
CA ARG A 149 13.99 -13.27 -2.68
C ARG A 149 13.50 -11.84 -2.58
N GLY A 150 12.20 -11.61 -2.73
CA GLY A 150 11.60 -10.28 -2.56
C GLY A 150 11.83 -9.71 -1.16
N ILE A 151 11.72 -10.54 -0.11
CA ILE A 151 12.02 -10.14 1.27
C ILE A 151 13.48 -9.70 1.40
N LEU A 152 14.43 -10.48 0.88
CA LEU A 152 15.86 -10.16 1.00
C LEU A 152 16.25 -8.92 0.17
N ASN A 153 15.52 -8.60 -0.88
CA ASN A 153 15.72 -7.44 -1.75
C ASN A 153 14.78 -6.26 -1.40
N ALA A 154 14.07 -6.30 -0.27
CA ALA A 154 13.06 -5.29 0.09
C ALA A 154 13.62 -3.86 0.08
N ASP A 155 14.87 -3.66 0.46
CA ASP A 155 15.50 -2.33 0.47
C ASP A 155 15.60 -1.72 -0.94
N GLU A 156 16.12 -2.48 -1.91
CA GLU A 156 16.20 -2.00 -3.29
C GLU A 156 14.82 -1.82 -3.95
N ILE A 157 13.87 -2.74 -3.65
CA ILE A 157 12.49 -2.68 -4.15
C ILE A 157 11.79 -1.42 -3.65
N CYS A 158 11.88 -1.12 -2.35
CA CYS A 158 11.24 0.05 -1.76
C CYS A 158 11.88 1.37 -2.23
N GLY A 159 13.19 1.37 -2.48
CA GLY A 159 13.97 2.57 -2.84
C GLY A 159 14.02 2.89 -4.33
N CYS A 160 13.59 2.00 -5.23
CA CYS A 160 13.86 2.11 -6.66
C CYS A 160 13.14 3.29 -7.35
N LEU A 161 11.93 3.64 -6.92
CA LEU A 161 11.11 4.68 -7.56
C LEU A 161 10.17 5.36 -6.54
N PRO A 162 9.99 6.68 -6.62
CA PRO A 162 8.95 7.38 -5.84
C PRO A 162 7.54 6.85 -6.12
N ARG A 163 7.21 6.53 -7.39
CA ARG A 163 5.91 6.00 -7.83
C ARG A 163 5.58 4.63 -7.24
N ASN A 164 6.57 3.82 -6.82
CA ASN A 164 6.36 2.63 -6.00
C ASN A 164 5.98 3.07 -4.58
N ALA A 165 4.70 3.38 -4.37
CA ALA A 165 4.23 4.15 -3.22
C ALA A 165 3.71 3.28 -2.07
N CYS A 166 3.30 2.05 -2.36
CA CYS A 166 2.76 1.11 -1.39
C CYS A 166 3.40 -0.28 -1.54
N ILE A 167 3.72 -0.87 -0.41
CA ILE A 167 4.24 -2.24 -0.32
C ILE A 167 3.18 -3.11 0.35
N ILE A 168 2.89 -4.26 -0.22
CA ILE A 168 1.91 -5.22 0.30
C ILE A 168 2.64 -6.51 0.66
N MET A 169 2.42 -7.01 1.86
CA MET A 169 2.89 -8.33 2.25
C MET A 169 1.98 -9.43 1.69
N GLY A 170 2.52 -10.29 0.84
CA GLY A 170 1.82 -11.50 0.39
C GLY A 170 2.11 -12.68 1.32
N THR A 171 1.49 -12.68 2.50
CA THR A 171 1.78 -13.64 3.57
C THR A 171 1.42 -15.08 3.20
N SER A 172 0.40 -15.29 2.36
CA SER A 172 -0.01 -16.63 1.92
C SER A 172 1.02 -17.31 1.02
N ASP A 173 1.50 -16.59 -0.01
CA ASP A 173 2.54 -17.12 -0.90
C ASP A 173 3.87 -17.27 -0.17
N LEU A 174 4.24 -16.31 0.67
CA LEU A 174 5.45 -16.41 1.47
C LEU A 174 5.42 -17.60 2.43
N SER A 175 4.27 -17.88 3.08
CA SER A 175 4.11 -19.06 3.93
C SER A 175 4.30 -20.37 3.16
N LYS A 176 3.75 -20.43 1.94
CA LYS A 176 3.91 -21.57 1.03
C LYS A 176 5.38 -21.75 0.63
N GLU A 177 6.05 -20.68 0.20
CA GLU A 177 7.46 -20.71 -0.21
C GLU A 177 8.38 -21.14 0.95
N LEU A 178 8.12 -20.68 2.17
CA LEU A 178 8.88 -21.04 3.37
C LEU A 178 8.44 -22.38 3.98
N ASN A 179 7.35 -22.99 3.50
CA ASN A 179 6.73 -24.18 4.06
C ASN A 179 6.41 -24.04 5.55
N VAL A 180 5.77 -22.92 5.92
CA VAL A 180 5.36 -22.62 7.31
C VAL A 180 3.86 -22.35 7.40
N HIS A 181 3.30 -22.55 8.60
CA HIS A 181 1.85 -22.45 8.81
C HIS A 181 1.45 -21.40 9.85
N SER A 182 2.37 -20.68 10.45
CA SER A 182 2.07 -19.70 11.49
C SER A 182 2.64 -18.33 11.14
N ARG A 183 1.90 -17.27 11.47
CA ARG A 183 2.35 -15.88 11.34
C ARG A 183 3.65 -15.63 12.11
N ARG A 184 3.84 -16.30 13.26
CA ARG A 184 5.08 -16.20 14.04
C ARG A 184 6.33 -16.56 13.24
N ALA A 185 6.24 -17.52 12.33
CA ALA A 185 7.37 -17.89 11.46
C ALA A 185 7.71 -16.81 10.43
N LEU A 186 6.78 -15.90 10.14
CA LEU A 186 6.97 -14.80 9.21
C LEU A 186 7.50 -13.52 9.85
N MET A 187 7.58 -13.43 11.17
CA MET A 187 7.89 -12.17 11.90
C MET A 187 9.12 -11.45 11.37
N THR A 188 10.22 -12.17 11.14
CA THR A 188 11.45 -11.57 10.59
C THR A 188 11.20 -10.96 9.21
N SER A 189 10.49 -11.67 8.35
CA SER A 189 10.16 -11.19 6.99
C SER A 189 9.27 -9.95 7.04
N LEU A 190 8.25 -9.94 7.90
CA LEU A 190 7.35 -8.79 8.09
C LEU A 190 8.16 -7.57 8.54
N GLN A 191 9.01 -7.70 9.55
CA GLN A 191 9.81 -6.60 10.10
C GLN A 191 10.84 -6.07 9.08
N LEU A 192 11.49 -6.93 8.30
CA LEU A 192 12.42 -6.50 7.25
C LEU A 192 11.73 -5.63 6.19
N VAL A 193 10.54 -6.03 5.75
CA VAL A 193 9.79 -5.26 4.76
C VAL A 193 9.27 -3.94 5.34
N ILE A 194 8.80 -3.94 6.60
CA ILE A 194 8.37 -2.69 7.27
C ILE A 194 9.55 -1.72 7.37
N LEU A 195 10.72 -2.18 7.82
CA LEU A 195 11.92 -1.35 7.91
C LEU A 195 12.31 -0.75 6.56
N ALA A 196 12.31 -1.57 5.50
CA ALA A 196 12.60 -1.11 4.15
C ALA A 196 11.57 -0.08 3.66
N ALA A 197 10.27 -0.34 3.82
CA ALA A 197 9.22 0.57 3.42
C ALA A 197 9.29 1.91 4.16
N LYS A 198 9.46 1.89 5.50
CA LYS A 198 9.53 3.10 6.32
C LYS A 198 10.79 3.93 6.05
N LYS A 199 11.93 3.31 5.72
CA LYS A 199 13.16 4.00 5.29
C LYS A 199 12.91 4.95 4.11
N TYR A 200 12.03 4.56 3.19
CA TYR A 200 11.70 5.33 2.00
C TYR A 200 10.33 6.03 2.07
N ASN A 201 9.73 6.12 3.27
CA ASN A 201 8.41 6.72 3.52
C ASN A 201 7.30 6.11 2.65
N LYS A 202 7.35 4.80 2.42
CA LYS A 202 6.30 4.06 1.72
C LYS A 202 5.23 3.60 2.70
N VAL A 203 3.99 3.54 2.21
CA VAL A 203 2.90 2.83 2.90
C VAL A 203 3.20 1.34 2.85
N VAL A 204 2.96 0.64 3.95
CA VAL A 204 3.11 -0.81 4.02
C VAL A 204 1.84 -1.46 4.58
N LEU A 205 1.26 -2.38 3.80
CA LEU A 205 0.03 -3.09 4.15
C LEU A 205 0.34 -4.53 4.55
N ASP A 206 -0.29 -4.95 5.64
CA ASP A 206 -0.25 -6.34 6.09
C ASP A 206 -0.99 -7.27 5.13
N GLY A 207 -0.64 -8.55 5.15
CA GLY A 207 -1.24 -9.57 4.31
C GLY A 207 -2.65 -9.99 4.75
N VAL A 208 -3.29 -10.82 3.95
CA VAL A 208 -4.65 -11.30 4.19
C VAL A 208 -4.73 -12.29 5.35
N TYR A 209 -5.90 -12.34 6.00
CA TYR A 209 -6.28 -13.36 6.97
C TYR A 209 -7.28 -14.32 6.34
N LEU A 210 -6.97 -15.60 6.31
CA LEU A 210 -7.72 -16.59 5.51
C LEU A 210 -9.01 -17.09 6.18
N ASP A 211 -9.03 -17.16 7.51
CA ASP A 211 -10.25 -17.61 8.21
C ASP A 211 -11.23 -16.44 8.42
N VAL A 212 -12.06 -16.19 7.41
CA VAL A 212 -13.04 -15.10 7.42
C VAL A 212 -14.15 -15.25 8.47
N LYS A 213 -14.24 -16.40 9.15
CA LYS A 213 -15.22 -16.63 10.22
C LYS A 213 -14.65 -16.34 11.60
N ASP A 214 -13.35 -16.43 11.77
CA ASP A 214 -12.65 -16.13 13.02
C ASP A 214 -12.37 -14.62 13.14
N LEU A 215 -13.40 -13.85 13.48
CA LEU A 215 -13.27 -12.39 13.62
C LEU A 215 -12.43 -12.00 14.83
N GLU A 216 -12.38 -12.81 15.89
CA GLU A 216 -11.55 -12.55 17.07
C GLU A 216 -10.05 -12.73 16.76
N GLY A 217 -9.69 -13.83 16.09
CA GLY A 217 -8.31 -14.03 15.62
C GLY A 217 -7.89 -12.99 14.58
N PHE A 218 -8.81 -12.58 13.70
CA PHE A 218 -8.59 -11.50 12.76
C PHE A 218 -8.27 -10.18 13.46
N GLU A 219 -9.05 -9.80 14.48
CA GLU A 219 -8.80 -8.57 15.24
C GLU A 219 -7.46 -8.58 15.96
N LYS A 220 -7.10 -9.72 16.57
CA LYS A 220 -5.79 -9.91 17.21
C LYS A 220 -4.64 -9.73 16.21
N GLU A 221 -4.79 -10.27 15.00
CA GLU A 221 -3.79 -10.10 13.94
C GLU A 221 -3.71 -8.64 13.45
N CYS A 222 -4.83 -7.92 13.37
CA CYS A 222 -4.82 -6.50 13.04
C CYS A 222 -4.09 -5.66 14.10
N LEU A 223 -4.34 -5.93 15.39
CA LEU A 223 -3.66 -5.26 16.51
C LEU A 223 -2.15 -5.50 16.47
N GLU A 224 -1.74 -6.78 16.31
CA GLU A 224 -0.33 -7.14 16.15
C GLU A 224 0.30 -6.43 14.92
N GLY A 225 -0.42 -6.40 13.79
CA GLY A 225 0.06 -5.71 12.59
C GLY A 225 0.26 -4.21 12.81
N LYS A 226 -0.66 -3.54 13.51
CA LYS A 226 -0.51 -2.12 13.91
C LYS A 226 0.71 -1.92 14.82
N GLU A 227 0.91 -2.80 15.81
CA GLU A 227 2.07 -2.75 16.69
C GLU A 227 3.40 -2.97 15.94
N PHE A 228 3.41 -3.80 14.91
CA PHE A 228 4.58 -4.00 14.03
C PHE A 228 4.90 -2.77 13.17
N GLY A 229 3.94 -1.90 12.94
CA GLY A 229 4.11 -0.67 12.17
C GLY A 229 3.53 -0.71 10.75
N PHE A 230 2.64 -1.65 10.45
CA PHE A 230 1.82 -1.59 9.25
C PHE A 230 0.87 -0.39 9.28
N ASP A 231 0.59 0.18 8.12
CA ASP A 231 -0.33 1.31 7.96
C ASP A 231 -1.79 0.85 7.76
N GLY A 232 -2.00 -0.42 7.44
CA GLY A 232 -3.28 -1.06 7.18
C GLY A 232 -3.12 -2.51 6.79
N LYS A 233 -4.20 -3.09 6.26
CA LYS A 233 -4.26 -4.52 5.93
C LYS A 233 -5.04 -4.78 4.66
N THR A 234 -4.59 -5.73 3.87
CA THR A 234 -5.36 -6.27 2.75
C THR A 234 -6.39 -7.28 3.23
N LEU A 235 -7.57 -7.28 2.61
CA LEU A 235 -8.75 -8.04 3.04
C LEU A 235 -9.29 -8.88 1.90
N ILE A 236 -9.92 -10.02 2.23
CA ILE A 236 -10.58 -10.90 1.25
C ILE A 236 -12.09 -11.02 1.47
N HIS A 237 -12.62 -10.45 2.56
CA HIS A 237 -14.04 -10.50 2.86
C HIS A 237 -14.58 -9.20 3.47
N PRO A 238 -15.77 -8.71 3.08
CA PRO A 238 -16.32 -7.45 3.58
C PRO A 238 -16.57 -7.40 5.10
N SER A 239 -16.82 -8.55 5.76
CA SER A 239 -17.06 -8.59 7.22
C SER A 239 -15.90 -8.12 8.08
N THR A 240 -14.70 -8.04 7.51
CA THR A 240 -13.48 -7.64 8.22
C THR A 240 -13.16 -6.15 8.09
N ILE A 241 -13.90 -5.40 7.26
CA ILE A 241 -13.62 -3.98 6.97
C ILE A 241 -13.74 -3.13 8.24
N ASP A 242 -14.85 -3.24 8.98
CA ASP A 242 -15.10 -2.38 10.14
C ASP A 242 -14.07 -2.59 11.26
N ILE A 243 -13.66 -3.84 11.49
CA ILE A 243 -12.60 -4.18 12.46
C ILE A 243 -11.29 -3.52 12.03
N THR A 244 -10.94 -3.67 10.76
CA THR A 244 -9.69 -3.11 10.21
C THR A 244 -9.68 -1.59 10.29
N ASN A 245 -10.75 -0.94 9.87
CA ASN A 245 -10.90 0.51 9.94
C ASN A 245 -10.75 1.02 11.37
N ARG A 246 -11.36 0.34 12.35
CA ARG A 246 -11.27 0.70 13.76
C ARG A 246 -9.85 0.52 14.30
N VAL A 247 -9.21 -0.62 14.03
CA VAL A 247 -7.88 -0.93 14.58
C VAL A 247 -6.81 -0.01 14.00
N PHE A 248 -6.80 0.23 12.68
CA PHE A 248 -5.78 1.05 12.04
C PHE A 248 -6.10 2.56 12.05
N ALA A 249 -7.25 2.98 12.55
CA ALA A 249 -7.50 4.39 12.85
C ALA A 249 -6.76 4.82 14.14
N PRO A 250 -6.40 6.10 14.26
CA PRO A 250 -6.04 6.66 15.56
C PRO A 250 -7.28 6.65 16.48
N SER A 251 -7.08 6.31 17.74
CA SER A 251 -8.12 6.41 18.76
C SER A 251 -8.41 7.89 19.09
N GLU A 252 -9.59 8.17 19.64
CA GLU A 252 -9.95 9.52 20.11
C GLU A 252 -8.91 10.07 21.08
N GLN A 253 -8.38 9.22 21.97
CA GLN A 253 -7.36 9.61 22.94
C GLN A 253 -6.03 9.95 22.25
N GLU A 254 -5.61 9.19 21.23
CA GLU A 254 -4.41 9.49 20.45
C GLU A 254 -4.54 10.81 19.71
N VAL A 255 -5.72 11.11 19.15
CA VAL A 255 -6.02 12.39 18.47
C VAL A 255 -5.99 13.56 19.46
N GLU A 256 -6.62 13.42 20.63
CA GLU A 256 -6.61 14.44 21.67
C GLU A 256 -5.19 14.69 22.18
N ASP A 257 -4.43 13.64 22.47
CA ASP A 257 -3.04 13.75 22.93
C ASP A 257 -2.17 14.41 21.87
N ALA A 258 -2.34 14.04 20.60
CA ALA A 258 -1.61 14.65 19.48
C ALA A 258 -1.87 16.15 19.38
N ARG A 259 -3.13 16.56 19.47
CA ARG A 259 -3.52 17.98 19.44
C ARG A 259 -2.87 18.75 20.59
N ASN A 260 -2.93 18.20 21.80
CA ASN A 260 -2.36 18.83 23.00
C ASN A 260 -0.83 18.89 22.95
N ILE A 261 -0.16 17.86 22.43
CA ILE A 261 1.31 17.84 22.25
C ILE A 261 1.73 18.98 21.30
N ILE A 262 1.08 19.10 20.15
CA ILE A 262 1.37 20.15 19.17
C ILE A 262 1.18 21.53 19.79
N GLN A 263 0.05 21.75 20.47
CA GLN A 263 -0.27 23.05 21.11
C GLN A 263 0.75 23.40 22.20
N CYS A 264 1.04 22.48 23.13
CA CYS A 264 1.98 22.73 24.22
C CYS A 264 3.39 23.02 23.71
N PHE A 265 3.83 22.34 22.65
CA PHE A 265 5.14 22.56 22.09
C PHE A 265 5.24 23.93 21.38
N HIS A 266 4.27 24.31 20.57
CA HIS A 266 4.21 25.63 19.93
C HIS A 266 4.17 26.77 20.96
N ASP A 267 3.47 26.61 22.08
CA ASP A 267 3.45 27.61 23.13
C ASP A 267 4.80 27.71 23.87
N ALA A 268 5.51 26.60 24.01
CA ALA A 268 6.86 26.58 24.55
C ALA A 268 7.86 27.26 23.61
N GLU A 269 7.78 27.01 22.30
CA GLU A 269 8.63 27.66 21.28
C GLU A 269 8.49 29.18 21.30
N LYS A 270 7.25 29.71 21.38
CA LYS A 270 7.00 31.17 21.52
C LYS A 270 7.69 31.78 22.73
N ASN A 271 7.94 30.97 23.77
CA ASN A 271 8.64 31.36 25.00
C ASN A 271 10.14 31.00 24.99
N GLY A 272 10.70 30.64 23.81
CA GLY A 272 12.13 30.32 23.62
C GLY A 272 12.55 28.98 24.22
N LYS A 273 11.61 28.04 24.44
CA LYS A 273 11.90 26.72 24.99
C LYS A 273 11.79 25.67 23.89
N GLY A 274 12.81 24.81 23.74
CA GLY A 274 12.84 23.71 22.77
C GLY A 274 12.27 22.40 23.28
N VAL A 275 11.80 22.36 24.54
CA VAL A 275 11.21 21.17 25.18
C VAL A 275 10.08 21.57 26.13
N VAL A 276 9.11 20.70 26.29
CA VAL A 276 7.96 20.88 27.20
C VAL A 276 7.58 19.56 27.85
N THR A 277 6.83 19.60 28.92
CA THR A 277 6.29 18.39 29.57
C THR A 277 4.79 18.28 29.29
N TYR A 278 4.34 17.13 28.80
CA TYR A 278 2.94 16.77 28.65
C TYR A 278 2.65 15.45 29.38
N LYS A 279 1.62 15.43 30.25
CA LYS A 279 1.28 14.26 31.10
C LYS A 279 2.49 13.64 31.81
N GLY A 280 3.43 14.47 32.30
CA GLY A 280 4.64 14.03 33.01
C GLY A 280 5.74 13.45 32.12
N LYS A 281 5.59 13.45 30.80
CA LYS A 281 6.60 12.99 29.84
C LYS A 281 7.23 14.17 29.10
N LEU A 282 8.53 14.07 28.83
CA LEU A 282 9.23 15.07 28.02
C LEU A 282 8.74 15.03 26.57
N VAL A 283 8.43 16.19 26.02
CA VAL A 283 8.02 16.39 24.63
C VAL A 283 9.10 17.20 23.90
N GLU A 284 9.59 16.64 22.83
CA GLU A 284 10.58 17.22 21.91
C GLU A 284 10.01 17.24 20.49
N ASN A 285 10.70 17.86 19.56
CA ASN A 285 10.24 17.99 18.16
C ASN A 285 9.84 16.65 17.50
N LEU A 286 10.54 15.54 17.82
CA LEU A 286 10.17 14.22 17.28
C LEU A 286 8.72 13.82 17.66
N HIS A 287 8.27 14.16 18.85
CA HIS A 287 6.91 13.88 19.33
C HIS A 287 5.88 14.74 18.62
N VAL A 288 6.24 15.97 18.26
CA VAL A 288 5.38 16.86 17.45
C VAL A 288 5.21 16.29 16.04
N VAL A 289 6.28 15.86 15.39
CA VAL A 289 6.21 15.21 14.06
C VAL A 289 5.33 13.96 14.08
N MET A 290 5.40 13.17 15.17
CA MET A 290 4.51 12.00 15.34
C MET A 290 3.05 12.43 15.53
N ALA A 291 2.80 13.46 16.36
CA ALA A 291 1.47 14.00 16.59
C ALA A 291 0.84 14.59 15.31
N GLU A 292 1.60 15.31 14.51
CA GLU A 292 1.16 15.82 13.19
C GLU A 292 0.75 14.70 12.23
N LYS A 293 1.45 13.57 12.23
CA LYS A 293 1.07 12.40 11.43
C LYS A 293 -0.28 11.83 11.86
N ILE A 294 -0.52 11.72 13.18
CA ILE A 294 -1.80 11.27 13.75
C ILE A 294 -2.93 12.22 13.34
N MET A 295 -2.73 13.54 13.49
CA MET A 295 -3.72 14.55 13.09
C MET A 295 -4.01 14.47 11.59
N LYS A 296 -2.99 14.35 10.75
CA LYS A 296 -3.16 14.22 9.30
C LYS A 296 -3.94 12.95 8.94
N GLN A 297 -3.65 11.83 9.57
CA GLN A 297 -4.39 10.58 9.35
C GLN A 297 -5.85 10.72 9.76
N HIS A 298 -6.13 11.32 10.92
CA HIS A 298 -7.49 11.60 11.40
C HIS A 298 -8.26 12.47 10.40
N GLU A 299 -7.68 13.58 9.94
CA GLU A 299 -8.31 14.48 8.96
C GLU A 299 -8.61 13.79 7.61
N LEU A 300 -7.79 12.84 7.19
CA LEU A 300 -8.02 12.08 5.96
C LEU A 300 -9.18 11.09 6.12
N ILE A 301 -9.30 10.48 7.30
CA ILE A 301 -10.39 9.54 7.63
C ILE A 301 -11.73 10.26 7.69
N GLU A 302 -11.77 11.46 8.29
CA GLU A 302 -12.99 12.28 8.41
C GLU A 302 -13.57 12.71 7.05
N LYS A 303 -12.79 12.65 5.97
CA LYS A 303 -13.21 13.04 4.61
C LYS A 303 -13.87 11.92 3.83
N ILE A 304 -13.74 10.68 4.29
CA ILE A 304 -14.26 9.47 3.63
C ILE A 304 -15.59 9.05 4.25
#